data_065bfb1107738a0620b02d89df945169
#
_entry.id   065bfb1107738a0620b02d89df945169
#
_cell.length_a   1.000
_cell.length_b   1.000
_cell.length_c   1.000
_cell.angle_alpha   90.00
_cell.angle_beta   90.00
_cell.angle_gamma   90.00
#
_symmetry.space_group_name_H-M   'P 1'
#
loop_
_entity.id
_entity.type
_entity.pdbx_description
1 polymer ?
#
loop_
_entity_poly.entity_id
_entity_poly.type
_entity_poly.pdbx_seq_one_letter_code
_entity_poly.pdbx_strand_id
1 'polypeptide(L)'
;MAGSSKDIQLRELKDMITDLKKMIKTLQATVDAANKREEALTQERDNLKDEVALLRKKLFGSSSEKRTFDIPGQLNLFNEAEMEQDPAAAKAEELEASLPDKTGKKRKARTTDAERFKGIPVQKKYLDLADGEKVCPVCNTALEEIGEEFVRRELVFIPAKLKVYEYYSKNYTCPECSKRDLPVIKKGKDGNPHMLYGMASAGTVAWVMYQKFCNGLPYCRQEKDWKQYGAAITRATMSNWVIHNSEAFFLPMYEYFHRKLLERGFAMADETPLQVLHEPGRRAQTKSYMWLFRSGEDGGPPIILYKYSETRAGDNAVDFLHGFKGYLMCDGYSGYNKVPDAKRTACWAHIRRYLTDAIPKGKELDYAQPSVQGIMYINQLFHLEDVIKAKYTSFDAIKKARLEKEKPIVEGFLSWFDKQSPVRGSRMDKAVTYIQNRRSYLTTYLEDGRCSFSNNLSEIAIRPFTVGRKNWLFCDTPNGAQASAVVYTMVEMAKANGVNVYHYLTYLLEKLPNDKMSDEELELLAPWNENVKAEIKRRANGQNQSYVNCQGAPAAEK
;
A
#
# COMPACT_ATOMS: atom_id res chain seq x y z
N MET A 1 -60.09 -66.21 -38.72
CA MET A 1 -58.62 -66.14 -38.98
C MET A 1 -58.04 -64.73 -39.11
N ALA A 2 -58.66 -63.71 -38.47
CA ALA A 2 -58.17 -62.28 -38.49
C ALA A 2 -57.38 -61.91 -37.19
N GLY A 3 -57.34 -62.74 -36.18
CA GLY A 3 -56.60 -62.49 -34.93
C GLY A 3 -55.10 -62.76 -35.02
N SER A 4 -54.69 -63.64 -35.90
CA SER A 4 -53.27 -64.10 -36.03
C SER A 4 -52.31 -63.01 -36.58
N SER A 5 -52.80 -62.10 -37.44
CA SER A 5 -51.92 -61.07 -38.04
C SER A 5 -51.61 -59.94 -37.09
N LYS A 6 -52.58 -59.51 -36.25
CA LYS A 6 -52.38 -58.47 -35.23
C LYS A 6 -51.48 -58.92 -34.08
N ASP A 7 -51.60 -60.21 -33.72
CA ASP A 7 -50.77 -60.79 -32.66
C ASP A 7 -49.30 -60.92 -33.10
N ILE A 8 -49.07 -61.17 -34.36
CA ILE A 8 -47.71 -61.25 -34.97
C ILE A 8 -47.10 -59.81 -34.98
N GLN A 9 -47.85 -58.80 -35.43
CA GLN A 9 -47.40 -57.42 -35.43
C GLN A 9 -47.12 -56.89 -34.01
N LEU A 10 -47.94 -57.28 -33.04
CA LEU A 10 -47.75 -56.89 -31.63
C LEU A 10 -46.50 -57.54 -31.03
N ARG A 11 -46.12 -58.73 -31.48
CA ARG A 11 -44.92 -59.45 -31.06
C ARG A 11 -43.66 -58.82 -31.67
N GLU A 12 -43.71 -58.50 -32.96
CA GLU A 12 -42.60 -57.81 -33.66
C GLU A 12 -42.35 -56.40 -33.05
N LEU A 13 -43.40 -55.64 -32.70
CA LEU A 13 -43.27 -54.34 -32.02
C LEU A 13 -42.65 -54.49 -30.61
N LYS A 14 -43.03 -55.52 -29.85
CA LYS A 14 -42.42 -55.79 -28.54
C LYS A 14 -40.95 -56.16 -28.64
N ASP A 15 -40.55 -56.93 -29.61
CA ASP A 15 -39.17 -57.32 -29.86
C ASP A 15 -38.36 -56.09 -30.30
N MET A 16 -38.89 -55.25 -31.17
CA MET A 16 -38.28 -53.98 -31.59
C MET A 16 -38.08 -52.99 -30.41
N ILE A 17 -39.08 -52.86 -29.52
CA ILE A 17 -38.97 -52.06 -28.29
C ILE A 17 -37.87 -52.63 -27.36
N THR A 18 -37.74 -53.94 -27.29
CA THR A 18 -36.73 -54.61 -26.46
C THR A 18 -35.30 -54.32 -26.99
N ASP A 19 -35.16 -54.40 -28.32
CA ASP A 19 -33.86 -54.09 -28.97
C ASP A 19 -33.53 -52.62 -28.90
N LEU A 20 -34.47 -51.71 -29.06
CA LEU A 20 -34.27 -50.28 -28.84
C LEU A 20 -33.86 -49.98 -27.39
N LYS A 21 -34.48 -50.63 -26.40
CA LYS A 21 -34.07 -50.49 -24.99
C LYS A 21 -32.65 -50.98 -24.73
N LYS A 22 -32.23 -52.09 -25.37
CA LYS A 22 -30.85 -52.55 -25.29
C LYS A 22 -29.87 -51.56 -25.92
N MET A 23 -30.22 -51.01 -27.10
CA MET A 23 -29.41 -50.05 -27.81
C MET A 23 -29.26 -48.73 -27.01
N ILE A 24 -30.34 -48.22 -26.40
CA ILE A 24 -30.31 -47.05 -25.52
C ILE A 24 -29.38 -47.30 -24.31
N LYS A 25 -29.47 -48.47 -23.67
CA LYS A 25 -28.60 -48.84 -22.54
C LYS A 25 -27.13 -48.91 -22.94
N THR A 26 -26.82 -49.41 -24.12
CA THR A 26 -25.45 -49.47 -24.66
C THR A 26 -24.94 -48.08 -25.00
N LEU A 27 -25.76 -47.21 -25.60
CA LEU A 27 -25.43 -45.82 -25.90
C LEU A 27 -25.18 -45.00 -24.61
N GLN A 28 -26.02 -45.18 -23.60
CA GLN A 28 -25.82 -44.55 -22.28
C GLN A 28 -24.48 -44.95 -21.66
N ALA A 29 -24.14 -46.27 -21.67
CA ALA A 29 -22.87 -46.74 -21.16
C ALA A 29 -21.66 -46.21 -21.95
N THR A 30 -21.78 -46.01 -23.28
CA THR A 30 -20.72 -45.39 -24.09
C THR A 30 -20.58 -43.91 -23.84
N VAL A 31 -21.67 -43.18 -23.62
CA VAL A 31 -21.65 -41.77 -23.25
C VAL A 31 -21.00 -41.58 -21.86
N ASP A 32 -21.37 -42.41 -20.88
CA ASP A 32 -20.78 -42.35 -19.54
C ASP A 32 -19.27 -42.64 -19.55
N ALA A 33 -18.84 -43.61 -20.38
CA ALA A 33 -17.44 -43.91 -20.58
C ALA A 33 -16.67 -42.78 -21.31
N ALA A 34 -17.31 -42.11 -22.27
CA ALA A 34 -16.75 -40.94 -22.97
C ALA A 34 -16.60 -39.76 -22.03
N ASN A 35 -17.61 -39.46 -21.20
CA ASN A 35 -17.57 -38.37 -20.20
C ASN A 35 -16.45 -38.60 -19.18
N LYS A 36 -16.31 -39.82 -18.65
CA LYS A 36 -15.19 -40.17 -17.74
C LYS A 36 -13.81 -39.99 -18.38
N ARG A 37 -13.71 -40.29 -19.67
CA ARG A 37 -12.46 -40.11 -20.42
C ARG A 37 -12.17 -38.64 -20.70
N GLU A 38 -13.20 -37.83 -20.95
CA GLU A 38 -13.08 -36.39 -21.12
C GLU A 38 -12.67 -35.70 -19.81
N GLU A 39 -13.23 -36.10 -18.68
CA GLU A 39 -12.82 -35.64 -17.35
C GLU A 39 -11.36 -35.96 -17.06
N ALA A 40 -10.92 -37.20 -17.32
CA ALA A 40 -9.53 -37.63 -17.13
C ALA A 40 -8.56 -36.85 -18.02
N LEU A 41 -8.89 -36.66 -19.32
CA LEU A 41 -8.08 -35.90 -20.27
C LEU A 41 -8.01 -34.41 -19.90
N THR A 42 -9.11 -33.84 -19.36
CA THR A 42 -9.15 -32.47 -18.90
C THR A 42 -8.21 -32.28 -17.71
N GLN A 43 -8.21 -33.24 -16.78
CA GLN A 43 -7.32 -33.22 -15.62
C GLN A 43 -5.85 -33.36 -16.00
N GLU A 44 -5.53 -34.26 -16.94
CA GLU A 44 -4.17 -34.43 -17.46
C GLU A 44 -3.68 -33.19 -18.21
N ARG A 45 -4.53 -32.58 -19.02
CA ARG A 45 -4.25 -31.28 -19.68
C ARG A 45 -3.90 -30.20 -18.68
N ASP A 46 -4.66 -30.08 -17.60
CA ASP A 46 -4.47 -29.05 -16.60
C ASP A 46 -3.20 -29.31 -15.77
N ASN A 47 -2.91 -30.54 -15.42
CA ASN A 47 -1.64 -30.97 -14.80
C ASN A 47 -0.43 -30.63 -15.69
N LEU A 48 -0.51 -30.88 -16.99
CA LEU A 48 0.58 -30.57 -17.94
C LEU A 48 0.77 -29.05 -18.10
N LYS A 49 -0.30 -28.25 -18.04
CA LYS A 49 -0.20 -26.79 -18.04
C LYS A 49 0.54 -26.27 -16.81
N ASP A 50 0.24 -26.83 -15.64
CA ASP A 50 0.89 -26.47 -14.39
C ASP A 50 2.37 -26.85 -14.39
N GLU A 51 2.71 -28.01 -14.92
CA GLU A 51 4.10 -28.45 -15.09
C GLU A 51 4.88 -27.53 -16.04
N VAL A 52 4.29 -27.14 -17.17
CA VAL A 52 4.88 -26.17 -18.11
C VAL A 52 5.05 -24.79 -17.47
N ALA A 53 4.09 -24.32 -16.66
CA ALA A 53 4.21 -23.07 -15.93
C ALA A 53 5.34 -23.10 -14.89
N LEU A 54 5.47 -24.23 -14.17
CA LEU A 54 6.54 -24.45 -13.19
C LEU A 54 7.92 -24.51 -13.86
N LEU A 55 8.04 -25.21 -14.98
CA LEU A 55 9.28 -25.31 -15.76
C LEU A 55 9.69 -23.96 -16.36
N ARG A 56 8.73 -23.17 -16.88
CA ARG A 56 8.98 -21.81 -17.37
C ARG A 56 9.46 -20.89 -16.24
N LYS A 57 8.91 -21.01 -15.03
CA LYS A 57 9.36 -20.25 -13.86
C LYS A 57 10.77 -20.64 -13.43
N LYS A 58 11.13 -21.92 -13.44
CA LYS A 58 12.49 -22.40 -13.14
C LYS A 58 13.53 -21.93 -14.16
N LEU A 59 13.16 -21.80 -15.43
CA LEU A 59 14.06 -21.43 -16.52
C LEU A 59 14.16 -19.92 -16.75
N PHE A 60 13.09 -19.14 -16.48
CA PHE A 60 12.98 -17.73 -16.85
C PHE A 60 12.54 -16.82 -15.69
N GLY A 61 12.34 -17.36 -14.47
CA GLY A 61 12.03 -16.56 -13.29
C GLY A 61 13.23 -15.75 -12.86
N SER A 62 13.03 -14.45 -12.62
CA SER A 62 14.06 -13.60 -12.03
C SER A 62 14.47 -14.16 -10.67
N SER A 63 15.75 -14.55 -10.53
CA SER A 63 16.33 -14.92 -9.24
C SER A 63 16.34 -13.67 -8.35
N SER A 64 15.42 -13.59 -7.38
CA SER A 64 15.55 -12.61 -6.31
C SER A 64 16.71 -13.03 -5.41
N GLU A 65 17.58 -12.09 -5.05
CA GLU A 65 18.70 -12.27 -4.11
C GLU A 65 18.26 -12.60 -2.67
N LYS A 66 17.36 -13.55 -2.47
CA LYS A 66 17.03 -14.08 -1.15
C LYS A 66 17.92 -15.28 -0.86
N ARG A 67 19.15 -15.02 -0.43
CA ARG A 67 19.97 -16.03 0.25
C ARG A 67 19.44 -16.21 1.66
N THR A 68 18.75 -17.27 1.92
CA THR A 68 18.48 -17.78 3.27
C THR A 68 19.75 -18.42 3.79
N PHE A 69 20.52 -17.71 4.57
CA PHE A 69 21.52 -18.31 5.44
C PHE A 69 20.91 -18.48 6.82
N ASP A 70 20.57 -19.72 7.17
CA ASP A 70 20.31 -20.09 8.56
C ASP A 70 21.65 -20.19 9.28
N ILE A 71 21.99 -19.18 10.06
CA ILE A 71 23.10 -19.23 11.01
C ILE A 71 22.54 -19.70 12.35
N PRO A 72 22.96 -20.87 12.89
CA PRO A 72 22.50 -21.33 14.20
C PRO A 72 22.92 -20.33 15.29
N GLY A 73 21.97 -19.78 16.03
CA GLY A 73 22.19 -18.84 17.13
C GLY A 73 21.85 -17.38 16.85
N GLN A 74 21.45 -17.02 15.65
CA GLN A 74 20.95 -15.68 15.35
C GLN A 74 19.49 -15.58 15.81
N LEU A 75 19.24 -14.79 16.85
CA LEU A 75 17.89 -14.41 17.27
C LEU A 75 17.16 -13.77 16.08
N ASN A 76 16.10 -14.39 15.62
CA ASN A 76 15.25 -13.84 14.56
C ASN A 76 14.65 -12.52 15.06
N LEU A 77 15.25 -11.41 14.59
CA LEU A 77 14.77 -10.05 14.84
C LEU A 77 13.53 -9.70 13.98
N PHE A 78 12.97 -10.70 13.33
CA PHE A 78 11.91 -10.54 12.35
C PHE A 78 10.55 -10.76 12.99
N ASN A 79 9.69 -9.86 12.67
CA ASN A 79 8.37 -9.64 13.22
C ASN A 79 7.35 -10.67 12.75
N GLU A 80 6.28 -10.86 13.53
CA GLU A 80 5.12 -11.70 13.18
C GLU A 80 4.54 -11.39 11.80
N ALA A 81 4.48 -10.12 11.39
CA ALA A 81 4.05 -9.72 10.04
C ALA A 81 5.00 -10.18 8.92
N GLU A 82 6.26 -10.55 9.24
CA GLU A 82 7.24 -11.08 8.28
C GLU A 82 7.44 -12.57 8.39
N MET A 83 7.20 -13.15 9.56
CA MET A 83 7.05 -14.58 9.71
C MET A 83 5.76 -15.08 9.04
N GLU A 84 4.77 -14.18 8.88
CA GLU A 84 3.54 -14.40 8.11
C GLU A 84 3.72 -14.15 6.59
N GLN A 85 4.84 -13.61 6.13
CA GLN A 85 5.27 -13.73 4.73
C GLN A 85 5.86 -15.12 4.50
N ASP A 86 5.04 -16.14 4.74
CA ASP A 86 5.37 -17.50 4.32
C ASP A 86 5.55 -17.52 2.79
N PRO A 87 6.61 -18.19 2.26
CA PRO A 87 6.72 -18.53 0.85
C PRO A 87 5.48 -19.20 0.26
N ALA A 88 4.61 -19.79 1.10
CA ALA A 88 3.31 -20.32 0.70
C ALA A 88 2.27 -19.24 0.38
N ALA A 89 2.36 -18.02 0.96
CA ALA A 89 1.49 -16.90 0.58
C ALA A 89 1.83 -16.40 -0.84
N ALA A 90 3.11 -16.39 -1.20
CA ALA A 90 3.54 -16.15 -2.58
C ALA A 90 3.02 -17.21 -3.55
N LYS A 91 2.95 -18.50 -3.09
CA LYS A 91 2.34 -19.59 -3.89
C LYS A 91 0.81 -19.47 -3.97
N ALA A 92 0.15 -18.83 -3.03
CA ALA A 92 -1.29 -18.55 -3.10
C ALA A 92 -1.60 -17.50 -4.18
N GLU A 93 -0.75 -16.47 -4.32
CA GLU A 93 -0.80 -15.54 -5.46
C GLU A 93 -0.47 -16.23 -6.80
N GLU A 94 0.38 -17.27 -6.77
CA GLU A 94 0.68 -18.11 -7.94
C GLU A 94 -0.49 -19.01 -8.34
N LEU A 95 -1.29 -19.49 -7.40
CA LEU A 95 -2.54 -20.21 -7.67
C LEU A 95 -3.60 -19.31 -8.30
N GLU A 96 -3.64 -18.01 -7.95
CA GLU A 96 -4.46 -17.01 -8.63
C GLU A 96 -3.96 -16.70 -10.05
N ALA A 97 -2.65 -16.68 -10.25
CA ALA A 97 -2.04 -16.48 -11.58
C ALA A 97 -2.19 -17.70 -12.50
N SER A 98 -2.44 -18.89 -11.95
CA SER A 98 -2.63 -20.14 -12.72
C SER A 98 -4.08 -20.41 -13.13
N LEU A 99 -5.06 -19.66 -12.63
CA LEU A 99 -6.37 -19.64 -13.25
C LEU A 99 -6.26 -18.97 -14.62
N PRO A 100 -6.80 -19.57 -15.70
CA PRO A 100 -6.60 -19.06 -17.05
C PRO A 100 -7.29 -17.69 -17.20
N ASP A 101 -6.51 -16.65 -17.01
CA ASP A 101 -6.91 -15.30 -17.41
C ASP A 101 -6.92 -15.29 -18.96
N LYS A 102 -8.12 -15.37 -19.55
CA LYS A 102 -8.34 -15.43 -21.00
C LYS A 102 -7.96 -14.14 -21.73
N THR A 103 -7.41 -13.18 -21.04
CA THR A 103 -6.87 -11.97 -21.65
C THR A 103 -5.36 -11.99 -21.53
N GLY A 104 -4.69 -12.43 -22.61
CA GLY A 104 -3.26 -12.28 -22.72
C GLY A 104 -2.87 -10.86 -22.36
N LYS A 105 -2.21 -10.66 -21.21
CA LYS A 105 -1.62 -9.37 -20.85
C LYS A 105 -0.70 -8.97 -21.99
N LYS A 106 -1.17 -8.05 -22.84
CA LYS A 106 -0.31 -7.40 -23.84
C LYS A 106 0.91 -6.91 -23.06
N ARG A 107 2.12 -7.33 -23.47
CA ARG A 107 3.37 -6.75 -22.95
C ARG A 107 3.18 -5.25 -22.95
N LYS A 108 3.26 -4.60 -21.76
CA LYS A 108 3.22 -3.14 -21.68
C LYS A 108 4.24 -2.61 -22.68
N ALA A 109 3.81 -1.73 -23.57
CA ALA A 109 4.70 -1.08 -24.52
C ALA A 109 5.87 -0.47 -23.74
N ARG A 110 7.09 -0.60 -24.28
CA ARG A 110 8.30 -0.07 -23.65
C ARG A 110 8.10 1.44 -23.53
N THR A 111 8.09 1.97 -22.31
CA THR A 111 7.95 3.40 -22.02
C THR A 111 9.01 4.16 -22.79
N THR A 112 8.62 5.16 -23.58
CA THR A 112 9.55 6.00 -24.33
C THR A 112 10.37 6.90 -23.39
N ASP A 113 11.55 7.35 -23.83
CA ASP A 113 12.36 8.27 -23.01
C ASP A 113 11.65 9.61 -22.76
N ALA A 114 10.79 10.05 -23.68
CA ALA A 114 9.95 11.23 -23.50
C ALA A 114 8.95 11.06 -22.34
N GLU A 115 8.38 9.87 -22.19
CA GLU A 115 7.49 9.54 -21.06
C GLU A 115 8.25 9.36 -19.74
N ARG A 116 9.46 8.75 -19.81
CA ARG A 116 10.31 8.54 -18.61
C ARG A 116 10.79 9.84 -17.99
N PHE A 117 11.10 10.83 -18.81
CA PHE A 117 11.65 12.11 -18.38
C PHE A 117 10.63 13.24 -18.40
N LYS A 118 9.34 12.91 -18.50
CA LYS A 118 8.26 13.89 -18.46
C LYS A 118 8.30 14.70 -17.15
N GLY A 119 8.50 16.00 -17.28
CA GLY A 119 8.61 16.92 -16.13
C GLY A 119 10.04 17.12 -15.61
N ILE A 120 11.06 16.48 -16.20
CA ILE A 120 12.46 16.80 -15.94
C ILE A 120 12.91 17.86 -16.93
N PRO A 121 13.50 19.00 -16.50
CA PRO A 121 14.03 20.01 -17.41
C PRO A 121 15.10 19.43 -18.32
N VAL A 122 15.01 19.74 -19.59
CA VAL A 122 15.99 19.33 -20.59
C VAL A 122 16.87 20.52 -20.93
N GLN A 123 18.17 20.37 -20.71
CA GLN A 123 19.19 21.34 -21.15
C GLN A 123 19.96 20.76 -22.31
N LYS A 124 19.98 21.49 -23.45
CA LYS A 124 20.83 21.15 -24.59
C LYS A 124 22.29 21.47 -24.28
N LYS A 125 23.17 20.53 -24.53
CA LYS A 125 24.64 20.74 -24.58
C LYS A 125 25.11 20.42 -25.97
N TYR A 126 25.86 21.33 -26.52
CA TYR A 126 26.43 21.22 -27.88
C TYR A 126 27.83 20.64 -27.80
N LEU A 127 28.10 19.63 -28.59
CA LEU A 127 29.44 19.08 -28.82
C LEU A 127 30.00 19.79 -30.03
N ASP A 128 30.89 20.72 -29.80
CA ASP A 128 31.52 21.50 -30.86
C ASP A 128 32.93 21.00 -31.18
N LEU A 129 33.40 21.27 -32.39
CA LEU A 129 34.78 21.02 -32.80
C LEU A 129 35.73 21.96 -32.04
N ALA A 130 36.92 21.49 -31.74
CA ALA A 130 37.95 22.37 -31.20
C ALA A 130 38.29 23.47 -32.24
N ASP A 131 38.69 24.67 -31.77
CA ASP A 131 38.90 25.82 -32.65
C ASP A 131 39.90 25.54 -33.80
N GLY A 132 40.89 24.66 -33.60
CA GLY A 132 41.83 24.22 -34.63
C GLY A 132 41.24 23.20 -35.62
N GLU A 133 40.10 22.59 -35.33
CA GLU A 133 39.45 21.60 -36.19
C GLU A 133 38.34 22.20 -37.08
N LYS A 134 38.01 23.51 -36.88
CA LYS A 134 36.99 24.22 -37.66
C LYS A 134 37.48 24.69 -39.02
N VAL A 135 38.50 24.05 -39.57
CA VAL A 135 39.12 24.37 -40.85
C VAL A 135 39.07 23.14 -41.75
N CYS A 136 38.75 23.34 -43.02
CA CYS A 136 38.71 22.26 -43.99
C CYS A 136 40.12 21.67 -44.19
N PRO A 137 40.32 20.36 -44.02
CA PRO A 137 41.63 19.72 -44.16
C PRO A 137 42.15 19.67 -45.60
N VAL A 138 41.31 20.03 -46.60
CA VAL A 138 41.68 19.99 -48.03
C VAL A 138 42.06 21.37 -48.55
N CYS A 139 41.31 22.45 -48.18
CA CYS A 139 41.52 23.79 -48.73
C CYS A 139 41.78 24.89 -47.71
N ASN A 140 41.86 24.56 -46.41
CA ASN A 140 42.10 25.47 -45.29
C ASN A 140 41.07 26.60 -45.13
N THR A 141 39.89 26.47 -45.71
CA THR A 141 38.80 27.43 -45.52
C THR A 141 38.06 27.12 -44.23
N ALA A 142 37.56 28.14 -43.50
CA ALA A 142 36.74 27.94 -42.31
C ALA A 142 35.47 27.14 -42.62
N LEU A 143 35.16 26.17 -41.79
CA LEU A 143 33.95 25.34 -41.89
C LEU A 143 32.73 26.13 -41.40
N GLU A 144 31.62 26.02 -42.07
CA GLU A 144 30.33 26.60 -41.68
C GLU A 144 29.45 25.53 -41.02
N GLU A 145 28.70 25.93 -39.99
CA GLU A 145 27.75 25.06 -39.33
C GLU A 145 26.53 24.81 -40.23
N ILE A 146 26.24 23.53 -40.50
CA ILE A 146 25.14 23.13 -41.40
C ILE A 146 23.94 22.53 -40.68
N GLY A 147 24.00 22.35 -39.35
CA GLY A 147 22.91 21.84 -38.52
C GLY A 147 23.32 21.09 -37.27
N GLU A 148 22.33 20.65 -36.53
CA GLU A 148 22.46 19.91 -35.26
C GLU A 148 21.98 18.46 -35.44
N GLU A 149 22.71 17.48 -34.91
CA GLU A 149 22.29 16.09 -34.84
C GLU A 149 22.17 15.64 -33.40
N PHE A 150 21.08 14.92 -33.08
CA PHE A 150 20.89 14.35 -31.74
C PHE A 150 21.82 13.14 -31.54
N VAL A 151 22.76 13.24 -30.60
CA VAL A 151 23.73 12.18 -30.30
C VAL A 151 23.20 11.25 -29.19
N ARG A 152 22.89 11.79 -28.00
CA ARG A 152 22.43 10.99 -26.86
C ARG A 152 21.73 11.84 -25.81
N ARG A 153 20.99 11.15 -24.91
CA ARG A 153 20.48 11.73 -23.65
C ARG A 153 21.26 11.20 -22.48
N GLU A 154 21.44 12.05 -21.48
CA GLU A 154 22.10 11.73 -20.22
C GLU A 154 21.27 12.27 -19.07
N LEU A 155 20.92 11.39 -18.11
CA LEU A 155 20.26 11.80 -16.88
C LEU A 155 21.33 12.17 -15.86
N VAL A 156 21.35 13.43 -15.43
CA VAL A 156 22.31 13.94 -14.44
C VAL A 156 21.60 14.10 -13.10
N PHE A 157 22.13 13.45 -12.05
CA PHE A 157 21.70 13.66 -10.68
C PHE A 157 22.60 14.71 -10.01
N ILE A 158 21.98 15.75 -9.42
CA ILE A 158 22.69 16.79 -8.68
C ILE A 158 22.44 16.54 -7.18
N PRO A 159 23.46 16.22 -6.38
CA PRO A 159 23.34 16.02 -4.95
C PRO A 159 22.75 17.23 -4.23
N ALA A 160 22.11 16.99 -3.07
CA ALA A 160 21.57 18.05 -2.21
C ALA A 160 22.70 18.99 -1.74
N LYS A 161 22.37 20.30 -1.65
CA LYS A 161 23.28 21.33 -1.12
C LYS A 161 22.65 21.95 0.11
N LEU A 162 23.44 22.19 1.17
CA LEU A 162 23.06 22.95 2.34
C LEU A 162 23.44 24.42 2.17
N LYS A 163 22.60 25.33 2.63
CA LYS A 163 22.85 26.78 2.66
C LYS A 163 22.42 27.32 4.02
N VAL A 164 23.14 28.31 4.50
CA VAL A 164 22.78 29.11 5.68
C VAL A 164 22.35 30.48 5.20
N TYR A 165 21.18 30.94 5.66
CA TYR A 165 20.74 32.31 5.45
C TYR A 165 20.83 33.06 6.78
N GLU A 166 21.48 34.23 6.76
CA GLU A 166 21.50 35.14 7.88
C GLU A 166 20.52 36.27 7.58
N TYR A 167 19.55 36.51 8.47
CA TYR A 167 18.53 37.52 8.30
C TYR A 167 18.90 38.75 9.12
N TYR A 168 18.99 39.92 8.47
CA TYR A 168 19.27 41.19 9.08
C TYR A 168 18.06 42.12 8.96
N SER A 169 17.55 42.65 10.09
CA SER A 169 16.49 43.65 10.10
C SER A 169 17.05 45.06 9.89
N LYS A 170 16.60 45.74 8.85
CA LYS A 170 16.92 47.14 8.66
C LYS A 170 16.05 47.99 9.59
N ASN A 171 16.70 48.91 10.34
CA ASN A 171 16.03 49.87 11.22
C ASN A 171 15.93 51.21 10.50
N TYR A 172 14.76 51.81 10.59
CA TYR A 172 14.49 53.14 10.02
C TYR A 172 14.07 54.09 11.14
N THR A 173 14.55 55.32 11.09
CA THR A 173 14.12 56.40 11.99
C THR A 173 13.57 57.55 11.19
N CYS A 174 12.64 58.32 11.79
CA CYS A 174 12.15 59.56 11.22
C CYS A 174 13.09 60.72 11.62
N PRO A 175 13.81 61.36 10.68
CA PRO A 175 14.73 62.42 10.99
C PRO A 175 14.03 63.66 11.60
N GLU A 176 12.80 63.96 11.20
CA GLU A 176 12.06 65.12 11.72
C GLU A 176 11.53 64.91 13.15
N CYS A 177 11.05 63.67 13.46
CA CYS A 177 10.64 63.33 14.83
C CYS A 177 11.85 63.26 15.77
N SER A 178 12.99 62.80 15.29
CA SER A 178 14.24 62.75 16.07
C SER A 178 14.74 64.14 16.47
N LYS A 179 14.51 65.17 15.64
CA LYS A 179 14.81 66.57 15.97
C LYS A 179 13.90 67.17 17.06
N ARG A 180 12.76 66.52 17.33
CA ARG A 180 11.75 66.95 18.31
C ARG A 180 11.78 66.09 19.58
N ASP A 181 12.86 65.41 19.87
CA ASP A 181 13.02 64.49 20.99
C ASP A 181 11.96 63.37 21.10
N LEU A 182 11.31 63.02 19.95
CA LEU A 182 10.33 61.94 19.84
C LEU A 182 10.80 60.90 18.78
N PRO A 183 11.83 60.11 19.07
CA PRO A 183 12.38 59.20 18.06
C PRO A 183 11.37 58.11 17.71
N VAL A 184 10.95 58.04 16.44
CA VAL A 184 10.14 56.96 15.86
C VAL A 184 11.07 56.00 15.15
N ILE A 185 11.18 54.77 15.68
CA ILE A 185 11.99 53.72 15.08
C ILE A 185 11.04 52.66 14.52
N LYS A 186 11.19 52.31 13.25
CA LYS A 186 10.55 51.15 12.61
C LYS A 186 11.59 50.13 12.23
N LYS A 187 11.28 48.87 12.48
CA LYS A 187 12.14 47.72 12.13
C LYS A 187 11.46 46.85 11.07
N GLY A 188 12.23 46.34 10.15
CA GLY A 188 11.78 45.27 9.24
C GLY A 188 11.31 44.06 10.05
N LYS A 189 10.16 43.50 9.69
CA LYS A 189 9.62 42.31 10.36
C LYS A 189 10.01 41.06 9.55
N ASP A 190 10.39 40.02 10.27
CA ASP A 190 10.49 38.69 9.65
C ASP A 190 9.08 38.11 9.45
N GLY A 191 8.73 37.83 8.21
CA GLY A 191 7.45 37.23 7.82
C GLY A 191 7.54 35.71 7.57
N ASN A 192 8.73 35.13 7.74
CA ASN A 192 8.92 33.72 7.52
C ASN A 192 8.47 32.86 8.71
N PRO A 193 7.89 31.69 8.49
CA PRO A 193 7.56 30.77 9.56
C PRO A 193 8.82 30.25 10.25
N HIS A 194 8.85 30.32 11.57
CA HIS A 194 9.93 29.80 12.39
C HIS A 194 9.61 28.39 12.86
N MET A 195 10.53 27.45 12.59
CA MET A 195 10.43 26.09 13.14
C MET A 195 10.87 26.06 14.60
N LEU A 196 10.20 25.21 15.38
CA LEU A 196 10.51 25.06 16.80
C LEU A 196 11.85 24.34 17.01
N TYR A 197 12.53 24.69 18.08
CA TYR A 197 13.77 24.06 18.56
C TYR A 197 14.97 24.16 17.62
N GLY A 198 15.08 25.23 16.83
CA GLY A 198 16.33 25.45 16.13
C GLY A 198 16.27 26.37 14.91
N MET A 199 17.38 26.34 14.17
CA MET A 199 17.63 27.17 12.99
C MET A 199 17.13 26.53 11.67
N ALA A 200 16.41 25.41 11.74
CA ALA A 200 15.96 24.72 10.54
C ALA A 200 14.81 25.48 9.86
N SER A 201 14.83 25.57 8.55
CA SER A 201 13.66 26.01 7.77
C SER A 201 12.59 24.91 7.70
N ALA A 202 11.36 25.27 7.31
CA ALA A 202 10.28 24.33 7.07
C ALA A 202 10.71 23.21 6.09
N GLY A 203 11.38 23.57 4.99
CA GLY A 203 11.90 22.57 4.03
C GLY A 203 12.98 21.66 4.61
N THR A 204 13.81 22.17 5.54
CA THR A 204 14.84 21.38 6.21
C THR A 204 14.22 20.34 7.16
N VAL A 205 13.24 20.74 7.98
CA VAL A 205 12.51 19.82 8.86
C VAL A 205 11.74 18.78 8.04
N ALA A 206 11.04 19.23 6.99
CA ALA A 206 10.33 18.34 6.07
C ALA A 206 11.27 17.31 5.39
N TRP A 207 12.49 17.72 5.04
CA TRP A 207 13.50 16.81 4.46
C TRP A 207 13.94 15.74 5.44
N VAL A 208 14.22 16.10 6.70
CA VAL A 208 14.57 15.14 7.76
C VAL A 208 13.43 14.14 7.98
N MET A 209 12.18 14.62 8.00
CA MET A 209 11.00 13.76 8.07
C MET A 209 10.88 12.84 6.85
N TYR A 210 10.99 13.39 5.64
CA TYR A 210 10.90 12.64 4.39
C TYR A 210 11.93 11.52 4.32
N GLN A 211 13.19 11.81 4.67
CA GLN A 211 14.26 10.81 4.66
C GLN A 211 13.99 9.67 5.64
N LYS A 212 13.50 9.96 6.85
CA LYS A 212 13.23 8.91 7.82
C LYS A 212 11.98 8.11 7.49
N PHE A 213 10.86 8.78 7.18
CA PHE A 213 9.53 8.15 7.13
C PHE A 213 9.15 7.64 5.73
N CYS A 214 9.78 8.17 4.67
CA CYS A 214 9.60 7.67 3.30
C CYS A 214 10.74 6.77 2.85
N ASN A 215 12.00 7.20 3.09
CA ASN A 215 13.19 6.49 2.60
C ASN A 215 13.78 5.54 3.65
N GLY A 216 13.20 5.48 4.86
CA GLY A 216 13.67 4.62 5.94
C GLY A 216 15.07 4.98 6.46
N LEU A 217 15.56 6.20 6.22
CA LEU A 217 16.91 6.62 6.62
C LEU A 217 16.92 7.13 8.08
N PRO A 218 17.48 6.38 9.05
CA PRO A 218 17.52 6.78 10.46
C PRO A 218 18.29 8.08 10.68
N TYR A 219 17.96 8.83 11.74
CA TYR A 219 18.66 10.07 12.07
C TYR A 219 20.17 9.90 12.22
N CYS A 220 20.66 8.77 12.75
CA CYS A 220 22.09 8.53 12.87
C CYS A 220 22.82 8.42 11.52
N ARG A 221 22.12 7.97 10.45
CA ARG A 221 22.67 7.98 9.10
C ARG A 221 22.56 9.36 8.46
N GLN A 222 21.47 10.09 8.69
CA GLN A 222 21.31 11.48 8.25
C GLN A 222 22.38 12.38 8.89
N GLU A 223 22.67 12.24 10.19
CA GLU A 223 23.74 12.95 10.90
C GLU A 223 25.10 12.75 10.23
N LYS A 224 25.42 11.48 9.88
CA LYS A 224 26.68 11.16 9.20
C LYS A 224 26.76 11.74 7.79
N ASP A 225 25.65 11.71 7.06
CA ASP A 225 25.54 12.24 5.71
C ASP A 225 25.71 13.77 5.72
N TRP A 226 24.99 14.49 6.59
CA TRP A 226 25.08 15.94 6.69
C TRP A 226 26.45 16.45 7.13
N LYS A 227 27.17 15.66 7.94
CA LYS A 227 28.55 15.98 8.30
C LYS A 227 29.48 16.01 7.08
N GLN A 228 29.22 15.20 6.06
CA GLN A 228 29.98 15.22 4.80
C GLN A 228 29.72 16.49 3.98
N TYR A 229 28.53 17.13 4.15
CA TYR A 229 28.20 18.44 3.57
C TYR A 229 28.65 19.61 4.43
N GLY A 230 29.41 19.37 5.51
CA GLY A 230 29.92 20.42 6.41
C GLY A 230 28.95 20.85 7.52
N ALA A 231 27.78 20.22 7.66
CA ALA A 231 26.82 20.56 8.70
C ALA A 231 26.92 19.60 9.90
N ALA A 232 27.34 20.11 11.04
CA ALA A 232 27.46 19.37 12.30
C ALA A 232 26.12 19.37 13.09
N ILE A 233 25.07 18.81 12.51
CA ILE A 233 23.74 18.69 13.12
C ILE A 233 23.60 17.28 13.72
N THR A 234 23.31 17.21 15.02
CA THR A 234 23.21 15.94 15.73
C THR A 234 21.85 15.26 15.49
N ARG A 235 21.82 13.92 15.58
CA ARG A 235 20.57 13.15 15.55
C ARG A 235 19.57 13.58 16.63
N ALA A 236 20.03 14.05 17.80
CA ALA A 236 19.17 14.58 18.85
C ALA A 236 18.47 15.87 18.39
N THR A 237 19.20 16.79 17.74
CA THR A 237 18.65 18.01 17.15
C THR A 237 17.59 17.68 16.09
N MET A 238 17.90 16.75 15.16
CA MET A 238 16.95 16.31 14.13
C MET A 238 15.68 15.70 14.76
N SER A 239 15.85 14.88 15.81
CA SER A 239 14.71 14.28 16.53
C SER A 239 13.85 15.35 17.19
N ASN A 240 14.45 16.33 17.86
CA ASN A 240 13.71 17.43 18.49
C ASN A 240 12.96 18.26 17.45
N TRP A 241 13.54 18.57 16.29
CA TRP A 241 12.82 19.24 15.21
C TRP A 241 11.56 18.47 14.81
N VAL A 242 11.68 17.15 14.65
CA VAL A 242 10.55 16.31 14.24
C VAL A 242 9.51 16.23 15.35
N ILE A 243 9.90 15.96 16.59
CA ILE A 243 8.96 15.80 17.71
C ILE A 243 8.14 17.09 17.91
N HIS A 244 8.82 18.21 18.11
CA HIS A 244 8.11 19.45 18.49
C HIS A 244 7.33 20.08 17.34
N ASN A 245 7.85 20.03 16.10
CA ASN A 245 7.11 20.58 14.97
C ASN A 245 5.95 19.68 14.53
N SER A 246 6.04 18.35 14.72
CA SER A 246 4.89 17.48 14.47
C SER A 246 3.79 17.65 15.51
N GLU A 247 4.15 17.81 16.78
CA GLU A 247 3.21 18.09 17.87
C GLU A 247 2.50 19.43 17.66
N ALA A 248 3.25 20.49 17.35
CA ALA A 248 2.69 21.84 17.22
C ALA A 248 1.85 22.03 15.94
N PHE A 249 2.26 21.42 14.80
CA PHE A 249 1.71 21.78 13.49
C PHE A 249 1.04 20.62 12.76
N PHE A 250 1.39 19.35 13.04
CA PHE A 250 0.75 18.21 12.38
C PHE A 250 -0.34 17.56 13.22
N LEU A 251 -0.26 17.67 14.55
CA LEU A 251 -1.29 17.11 15.43
C LEU A 251 -2.69 17.69 15.17
N PRO A 252 -2.88 19.03 14.93
CA PRO A 252 -4.19 19.57 14.58
C PRO A 252 -4.76 18.96 13.29
N MET A 253 -3.92 18.74 12.27
CA MET A 253 -4.32 18.04 11.04
C MET A 253 -4.66 16.58 11.30
N TYR A 254 -3.88 15.90 12.15
CA TYR A 254 -4.13 14.52 12.56
C TYR A 254 -5.50 14.36 13.23
N GLU A 255 -5.83 15.25 14.17
CA GLU A 255 -7.11 15.26 14.86
C GLU A 255 -8.28 15.58 13.93
N TYR A 256 -8.07 16.49 12.98
CA TYR A 256 -9.04 16.75 11.93
C TYR A 256 -9.29 15.49 11.07
N PHE A 257 -8.26 14.80 10.60
CA PHE A 257 -8.41 13.56 9.84
C PHE A 257 -9.06 12.45 10.68
N HIS A 258 -8.80 12.41 11.98
CA HIS A 258 -9.46 11.48 12.89
C HIS A 258 -10.97 11.73 12.96
N ARG A 259 -11.41 12.98 13.13
CA ARG A 259 -12.84 13.32 13.07
C ARG A 259 -13.46 12.90 11.74
N LYS A 260 -12.78 13.16 10.63
CA LYS A 260 -13.24 12.76 9.30
C LYS A 260 -13.30 11.25 9.11
N LEU A 261 -12.44 10.48 9.74
CA LEU A 261 -12.52 9.01 9.73
C LEU A 261 -13.76 8.51 10.49
N LEU A 262 -14.09 9.11 11.64
CA LEU A 262 -15.24 8.71 12.44
C LEU A 262 -16.60 8.98 11.73
N GLU A 263 -16.64 9.93 10.79
CA GLU A 263 -17.81 10.21 9.95
C GLU A 263 -18.04 9.13 8.87
N ARG A 264 -17.07 8.23 8.63
CA ARG A 264 -17.15 7.20 7.57
C ARG A 264 -18.01 6.02 8.01
N GLY A 265 -18.72 5.41 7.08
CA GLY A 265 -19.55 4.22 7.36
C GLY A 265 -18.78 2.91 7.32
N PHE A 266 -17.52 2.91 6.86
CA PHE A 266 -16.64 1.76 6.80
C PHE A 266 -15.21 2.15 7.15
N ALA A 267 -14.65 1.45 8.13
CA ALA A 267 -13.26 1.61 8.55
C ALA A 267 -12.53 0.27 8.55
N MET A 268 -11.22 0.34 8.47
CA MET A 268 -10.33 -0.81 8.52
C MET A 268 -9.26 -0.56 9.59
N ALA A 269 -8.82 -1.62 10.28
CA ALA A 269 -7.81 -1.51 11.32
C ALA A 269 -6.80 -2.65 11.27
N ASP A 270 -5.58 -2.35 11.72
CA ASP A 270 -4.48 -3.30 11.88
C ASP A 270 -3.51 -2.78 12.96
N GLU A 271 -2.65 -3.61 13.52
CA GLU A 271 -1.63 -3.18 14.47
C GLU A 271 -0.34 -3.98 14.33
N THR A 272 0.78 -3.34 14.68
CA THR A 272 2.11 -3.98 14.64
C THR A 272 2.92 -3.64 15.89
N PRO A 273 3.74 -4.57 16.42
CA PRO A 273 4.59 -4.29 17.58
C PRO A 273 5.57 -3.16 17.30
N LEU A 274 5.89 -2.40 18.35
CA LEU A 274 6.91 -1.36 18.39
C LEU A 274 7.69 -1.51 19.70
N GLN A 275 8.98 -1.24 19.67
CA GLN A 275 9.80 -1.12 20.87
C GLN A 275 10.03 0.35 21.20
N VAL A 276 9.78 0.73 22.46
CA VAL A 276 10.10 2.06 23.01
C VAL A 276 10.96 1.85 24.24
N LEU A 277 12.14 2.51 24.30
CA LEU A 277 13.15 2.19 25.30
C LEU A 277 12.86 2.80 26.66
N HIS A 278 12.36 4.04 26.69
CA HIS A 278 12.16 4.82 27.92
C HIS A 278 10.69 5.11 28.18
N GLU A 279 9.86 4.05 28.23
CA GLU A 279 8.47 4.17 28.69
C GLU A 279 8.42 4.17 30.24
N PRO A 280 7.74 5.12 30.86
CA PRO A 280 7.62 5.17 32.33
C PRO A 280 7.04 3.87 32.91
N GLY A 281 7.72 3.29 33.91
CA GLY A 281 7.26 2.08 34.59
C GLY A 281 7.36 0.77 33.78
N ARG A 282 7.97 0.78 32.59
CA ARG A 282 8.07 -0.40 31.70
C ARG A 282 9.53 -0.72 31.35
N ARG A 283 9.80 -2.00 31.17
CA ARG A 283 11.14 -2.46 30.72
C ARG A 283 11.30 -2.17 29.23
N ALA A 284 12.52 -1.81 28.80
CA ALA A 284 12.84 -1.50 27.39
C ALA A 284 12.51 -2.63 26.39
N GLN A 285 12.46 -3.90 26.84
CA GLN A 285 12.10 -5.05 25.99
C GLN A 285 10.58 -5.26 25.86
N THR A 286 9.76 -4.51 26.61
CA THR A 286 8.30 -4.64 26.55
C THR A 286 7.80 -4.15 25.20
N LYS A 287 6.90 -4.92 24.58
CA LYS A 287 6.31 -4.54 23.29
C LYS A 287 5.25 -3.48 23.49
N SER A 288 5.39 -2.39 22.81
CA SER A 288 4.36 -1.39 22.53
C SER A 288 3.83 -1.58 21.11
N TYR A 289 2.84 -0.83 20.69
CA TYR A 289 2.17 -1.08 19.41
C TYR A 289 1.95 0.21 18.63
N MET A 290 2.09 0.07 17.32
CA MET A 290 1.61 1.06 16.35
C MET A 290 0.31 0.50 15.75
N TRP A 291 -0.79 1.17 16.02
CA TRP A 291 -2.10 0.91 15.45
C TRP A 291 -2.27 1.69 14.15
N LEU A 292 -2.98 1.10 13.22
CA LEU A 292 -3.40 1.72 11.97
C LEU A 292 -4.92 1.71 11.91
N PHE A 293 -5.49 2.85 11.57
CA PHE A 293 -6.91 2.99 11.24
C PHE A 293 -7.03 3.70 9.91
N ARG A 294 -7.92 3.23 9.06
CA ARG A 294 -8.10 3.85 7.76
C ARG A 294 -9.53 3.74 7.25
N SER A 295 -9.90 4.62 6.31
CA SER A 295 -11.12 4.45 5.52
C SER A 295 -10.95 3.30 4.51
N GLY A 296 -12.06 2.71 4.10
CA GLY A 296 -12.10 1.82 2.95
C GLY A 296 -12.21 2.58 1.62
N GLU A 297 -12.58 1.83 0.58
CA GLU A 297 -12.90 2.36 -0.76
C GLU A 297 -14.39 2.74 -0.82
N ASP A 298 -14.80 3.70 -0.02
CA ASP A 298 -16.20 4.12 0.17
C ASP A 298 -16.60 5.37 -0.64
N GLY A 299 -15.79 5.72 -1.64
CA GLY A 299 -16.03 6.84 -2.55
C GLY A 299 -15.51 8.19 -2.08
N GLY A 300 -15.09 8.32 -0.82
CA GLY A 300 -14.43 9.52 -0.31
C GLY A 300 -12.90 9.46 -0.42
N PRO A 301 -12.20 10.57 -0.15
CA PRO A 301 -10.76 10.58 -0.14
C PRO A 301 -10.21 9.59 0.90
N PRO A 302 -9.11 8.87 0.60
CA PRO A 302 -8.54 7.93 1.53
C PRO A 302 -7.99 8.63 2.77
N ILE A 303 -8.32 8.09 3.95
CA ILE A 303 -7.83 8.54 5.26
C ILE A 303 -7.03 7.40 5.88
N ILE A 304 -5.82 7.70 6.36
CA ILE A 304 -4.90 6.73 6.96
C ILE A 304 -4.29 7.36 8.21
N LEU A 305 -4.51 6.75 9.37
CA LEU A 305 -4.09 7.26 10.67
C LEU A 305 -3.28 6.21 11.42
N TYR A 306 -2.14 6.60 11.96
CA TYR A 306 -1.35 5.77 12.87
C TYR A 306 -1.52 6.27 14.30
N LYS A 307 -1.62 5.35 15.25
CA LYS A 307 -1.71 5.66 16.68
C LYS A 307 -0.69 4.81 17.45
N TYR A 308 0.19 5.47 18.19
CA TYR A 308 1.03 4.80 19.17
C TYR A 308 0.23 4.43 20.42
N SER A 309 0.47 3.25 20.95
CA SER A 309 -0.07 2.81 22.25
C SER A 309 0.92 1.88 22.95
N GLU A 310 0.98 1.98 24.27
CA GLU A 310 1.86 1.16 25.11
C GLU A 310 1.48 -0.32 25.11
N THR A 311 0.23 -0.64 24.84
CA THR A 311 -0.28 -2.02 24.90
C THR A 311 -1.07 -2.39 23.65
N ARG A 312 -1.30 -3.71 23.47
CA ARG A 312 -2.24 -4.24 22.46
C ARG A 312 -3.67 -4.34 23.01
N ALA A 313 -3.99 -3.75 24.18
CA ALA A 313 -5.33 -3.84 24.75
C ALA A 313 -6.40 -3.32 23.77
N GLY A 314 -7.53 -4.03 23.66
CA GLY A 314 -8.63 -3.64 22.78
C GLY A 314 -9.22 -2.27 23.11
N ASP A 315 -9.03 -1.80 24.34
CA ASP A 315 -9.46 -0.48 24.79
C ASP A 315 -8.82 0.65 23.95
N ASN A 316 -7.60 0.44 23.43
CA ASN A 316 -6.98 1.38 22.49
C ASN A 316 -7.79 1.59 21.20
N ALA A 317 -8.44 0.53 20.70
CA ALA A 317 -9.32 0.62 19.54
C ALA A 317 -10.68 1.23 19.93
N VAL A 318 -11.20 0.91 21.12
CA VAL A 318 -12.43 1.50 21.67
C VAL A 318 -12.30 3.00 21.80
N ASP A 319 -11.21 3.47 22.41
CA ASP A 319 -10.95 4.89 22.62
C ASP A 319 -10.79 5.63 21.30
N PHE A 320 -10.04 5.05 20.35
CA PHE A 320 -9.78 5.68 19.06
C PHE A 320 -11.02 5.73 18.16
N LEU A 321 -11.83 4.68 18.19
CA LEU A 321 -13.07 4.61 17.39
C LEU A 321 -14.30 5.04 18.19
N HIS A 322 -14.12 5.77 19.29
CA HIS A 322 -15.23 6.31 20.05
C HIS A 322 -16.12 7.22 19.18
N GLY A 323 -17.40 6.89 19.11
CA GLY A 323 -18.38 7.59 18.25
C GLY A 323 -18.46 7.08 16.81
N PHE A 324 -17.59 6.16 16.37
CA PHE A 324 -17.70 5.53 15.07
C PHE A 324 -18.92 4.61 15.01
N LYS A 325 -19.69 4.74 13.94
CA LYS A 325 -20.87 3.90 13.67
C LYS A 325 -20.78 3.35 12.25
N GLY A 326 -20.66 2.04 12.13
CA GLY A 326 -20.53 1.44 10.80
C GLY A 326 -19.89 0.06 10.84
N TYR A 327 -19.23 -0.29 9.75
CA TYR A 327 -18.55 -1.58 9.60
C TYR A 327 -17.06 -1.45 9.83
N LEU A 328 -16.50 -2.38 10.62
CA LEU A 328 -15.06 -2.40 10.93
C LEU A 328 -14.44 -3.69 10.40
N MET A 329 -13.56 -3.56 9.41
CA MET A 329 -12.72 -4.64 8.91
C MET A 329 -11.41 -4.69 9.68
N CYS A 330 -11.06 -5.85 10.18
CA CYS A 330 -9.77 -6.08 10.83
C CYS A 330 -9.40 -7.56 10.76
N ASP A 331 -8.21 -7.88 11.24
CA ASP A 331 -7.77 -9.25 11.41
C ASP A 331 -8.57 -10.00 12.50
N GLY A 332 -8.05 -11.14 12.91
CA GLY A 332 -8.69 -11.98 13.91
C GLY A 332 -8.49 -11.57 15.35
N TYR A 333 -7.87 -10.45 15.66
CA TYR A 333 -7.65 -10.04 17.04
C TYR A 333 -8.97 -9.71 17.76
N SER A 334 -9.17 -10.37 18.91
CA SER A 334 -10.43 -10.25 19.68
C SER A 334 -10.63 -8.87 20.34
N GLY A 335 -9.56 -8.08 20.49
CA GLY A 335 -9.63 -6.73 21.06
C GLY A 335 -10.60 -5.81 20.32
N TYR A 336 -10.73 -5.98 19.01
CA TYR A 336 -11.70 -5.21 18.21
C TYR A 336 -13.17 -5.54 18.47
N ASN A 337 -13.47 -6.67 19.13
CA ASN A 337 -14.86 -7.01 19.53
C ASN A 337 -15.42 -6.05 20.59
N LYS A 338 -14.54 -5.29 21.26
CA LYS A 338 -14.92 -4.32 22.29
C LYS A 338 -15.42 -2.99 21.72
N VAL A 339 -15.18 -2.71 20.41
CA VAL A 339 -15.58 -1.43 19.80
C VAL A 339 -17.11 -1.38 19.74
N PRO A 340 -17.75 -0.46 20.49
CA PRO A 340 -19.20 -0.35 20.48
C PRO A 340 -19.68 0.19 19.14
N ASP A 341 -20.94 -0.10 18.79
CA ASP A 341 -21.62 0.41 17.60
C ASP A 341 -20.94 0.08 16.24
N ALA A 342 -19.85 -0.67 16.24
CA ALA A 342 -19.17 -1.13 15.03
C ALA A 342 -19.53 -2.60 14.73
N LYS A 343 -20.07 -2.86 13.55
CA LYS A 343 -20.27 -4.23 13.05
C LYS A 343 -18.98 -4.74 12.44
N ARG A 344 -18.43 -5.82 13.00
CA ARG A 344 -17.23 -6.45 12.45
C ARG A 344 -17.48 -7.13 11.13
N THR A 345 -16.49 -7.04 10.22
CA THR A 345 -16.41 -7.85 9.01
C THR A 345 -15.15 -8.71 9.05
N ALA A 346 -15.20 -9.91 8.48
CA ALA A 346 -14.08 -10.83 8.44
C ALA A 346 -13.23 -10.62 7.17
N CYS A 347 -11.92 -10.77 7.32
CA CYS A 347 -10.99 -10.79 6.18
C CYS A 347 -10.96 -12.21 5.57
N TRP A 348 -11.51 -12.40 4.38
CA TRP A 348 -11.49 -13.66 3.67
C TRP A 348 -10.09 -14.08 3.19
N ALA A 349 -9.17 -13.13 2.97
CA ALA A 349 -7.78 -13.43 2.66
C ALA A 349 -7.08 -14.17 3.80
N HIS A 350 -7.33 -13.80 5.06
CA HIS A 350 -6.82 -14.51 6.23
C HIS A 350 -7.39 -15.93 6.34
N ILE A 351 -8.69 -16.12 6.09
CA ILE A 351 -9.32 -17.43 6.07
C ILE A 351 -8.65 -18.33 5.03
N ARG A 352 -8.45 -17.79 3.81
CA ARG A 352 -7.74 -18.47 2.73
C ARG A 352 -6.31 -18.86 3.15
N ARG A 353 -5.57 -17.97 3.81
CA ARG A 353 -4.21 -18.22 4.32
C ARG A 353 -4.18 -19.41 5.28
N TYR A 354 -5.06 -19.45 6.28
CA TYR A 354 -5.14 -20.57 7.22
C TYR A 354 -5.44 -21.92 6.55
N LEU A 355 -6.33 -21.94 5.56
CA LEU A 355 -6.61 -23.13 4.76
C LEU A 355 -5.41 -23.53 3.88
N THR A 356 -4.70 -22.55 3.31
CA THR A 356 -3.48 -22.79 2.51
C THR A 356 -2.38 -23.38 3.38
N ASP A 357 -2.20 -22.90 4.61
CA ASP A 357 -1.24 -23.43 5.58
C ASP A 357 -1.57 -24.88 6.01
N ALA A 358 -2.84 -25.27 5.88
CA ALA A 358 -3.29 -26.63 6.18
C ALA A 358 -2.98 -27.63 5.05
N ILE A 359 -2.57 -27.18 3.87
CA ILE A 359 -2.14 -28.06 2.77
C ILE A 359 -0.78 -28.69 3.13
N PRO A 360 -0.62 -30.03 3.02
CA PRO A 360 0.65 -30.69 3.26
C PRO A 360 1.73 -30.22 2.30
N LYS A 361 2.86 -29.77 2.83
CA LYS A 361 4.02 -29.33 2.00
C LYS A 361 4.65 -30.52 1.27
N GLY A 362 5.01 -30.32 0.01
CA GLY A 362 5.78 -31.30 -0.80
C GLY A 362 4.96 -32.44 -1.39
N LYS A 363 3.64 -32.41 -1.31
CA LYS A 363 2.74 -33.34 -2.01
C LYS A 363 2.06 -32.61 -3.18
N GLU A 364 1.65 -33.39 -4.18
CA GLU A 364 0.79 -32.87 -5.25
C GLU A 364 -0.54 -32.39 -4.68
N LEU A 365 -1.15 -31.42 -5.35
CA LEU A 365 -2.41 -30.82 -4.92
C LEU A 365 -3.53 -31.86 -5.06
N ASP A 366 -4.09 -32.27 -3.94
CA ASP A 366 -5.23 -33.20 -3.91
C ASP A 366 -6.53 -32.41 -3.70
N TYR A 367 -7.36 -32.34 -4.71
CA TYR A 367 -8.65 -31.64 -4.70
C TYR A 367 -9.69 -32.29 -3.76
N ALA A 368 -9.48 -33.51 -3.32
CA ALA A 368 -10.32 -34.16 -2.32
C ALA A 368 -10.00 -33.70 -0.89
N GLN A 369 -8.86 -33.04 -0.70
CA GLN A 369 -8.48 -32.54 0.62
C GLN A 369 -9.44 -31.43 1.10
N PRO A 370 -9.89 -31.47 2.37
CA PRO A 370 -10.78 -30.46 2.92
C PRO A 370 -10.24 -29.03 2.81
N SER A 371 -8.94 -28.82 3.06
CA SER A 371 -8.32 -27.49 2.94
C SER A 371 -8.41 -26.92 1.51
N VAL A 372 -8.19 -27.77 0.50
CA VAL A 372 -8.27 -27.38 -0.92
C VAL A 372 -9.73 -27.08 -1.32
N GLN A 373 -10.68 -27.90 -0.87
CA GLN A 373 -12.11 -27.65 -1.10
C GLN A 373 -12.56 -26.31 -0.52
N GLY A 374 -12.13 -25.97 0.72
CA GLY A 374 -12.41 -24.67 1.32
C GLY A 374 -11.81 -23.51 0.53
N ILE A 375 -10.59 -23.65 0.02
CA ILE A 375 -9.93 -22.65 -0.82
C ILE A 375 -10.68 -22.44 -2.14
N MET A 376 -11.22 -23.49 -2.75
CA MET A 376 -12.00 -23.36 -4.00
C MET A 376 -13.22 -22.45 -3.83
N TYR A 377 -13.97 -22.58 -2.72
CA TYR A 377 -15.08 -21.64 -2.42
C TYR A 377 -14.58 -20.20 -2.31
N ILE A 378 -13.47 -19.99 -1.60
CA ILE A 378 -12.93 -18.65 -1.39
C ILE A 378 -12.39 -18.05 -2.69
N ASN A 379 -11.74 -18.83 -3.55
CA ASN A 379 -11.28 -18.38 -4.86
C ASN A 379 -12.45 -17.95 -5.77
N GLN A 380 -13.57 -18.68 -5.72
CA GLN A 380 -14.79 -18.26 -6.43
C GLN A 380 -15.31 -16.92 -5.93
N LEU A 381 -15.28 -16.69 -4.60
CA LEU A 381 -15.70 -15.40 -4.02
C LEU A 381 -14.78 -14.26 -4.45
N PHE A 382 -13.44 -14.45 -4.42
CA PHE A 382 -12.49 -13.43 -4.90
C PHE A 382 -12.72 -13.10 -6.37
N HIS A 383 -12.90 -14.11 -7.21
CA HIS A 383 -13.18 -13.89 -8.63
C HIS A 383 -14.49 -13.13 -8.87
N LEU A 384 -15.54 -13.48 -8.14
CA LEU A 384 -16.83 -12.78 -8.26
C LEU A 384 -16.73 -11.35 -7.75
N GLU A 385 -16.04 -11.10 -6.65
CA GLU A 385 -15.82 -9.75 -6.11
C GLU A 385 -15.12 -8.87 -7.14
N ASP A 386 -14.07 -9.38 -7.82
CA ASP A 386 -13.38 -8.65 -8.89
C ASP A 386 -14.32 -8.34 -10.06
N VAL A 387 -15.15 -9.30 -10.48
CA VAL A 387 -16.13 -9.10 -11.56
C VAL A 387 -17.20 -8.09 -11.14
N ILE A 388 -17.70 -8.17 -9.91
CA ILE A 388 -18.72 -7.27 -9.37
C ILE A 388 -18.17 -5.84 -9.31
N LYS A 389 -16.96 -5.62 -8.75
CA LYS A 389 -16.32 -4.31 -8.66
C LYS A 389 -15.98 -3.71 -10.03
N ALA A 390 -15.60 -4.54 -10.99
CA ALA A 390 -15.35 -4.07 -12.35
C ALA A 390 -16.64 -3.64 -13.08
N LYS A 391 -17.79 -4.25 -12.73
CA LYS A 391 -19.07 -4.00 -13.41
C LYS A 391 -19.92 -2.91 -12.77
N TYR A 392 -19.89 -2.79 -11.45
CA TYR A 392 -20.76 -1.90 -10.70
C TYR A 392 -19.98 -0.85 -9.93
N THR A 393 -20.41 0.41 -10.02
CA THR A 393 -19.80 1.56 -9.30
C THR A 393 -20.62 2.01 -8.09
N SER A 394 -21.92 1.68 -8.05
CA SER A 394 -22.80 2.02 -6.94
C SER A 394 -22.74 0.94 -5.86
N PHE A 395 -22.60 1.34 -4.60
CA PHE A 395 -22.55 0.42 -3.45
C PHE A 395 -23.83 -0.40 -3.29
N ASP A 396 -24.99 0.16 -3.62
CA ASP A 396 -26.26 -0.59 -3.61
C ASP A 396 -26.28 -1.67 -4.69
N ALA A 397 -25.75 -1.37 -5.88
CA ALA A 397 -25.63 -2.36 -6.94
C ALA A 397 -24.62 -3.46 -6.60
N ILE A 398 -23.50 -3.12 -5.97
CA ILE A 398 -22.50 -4.08 -5.45
C ILE A 398 -23.15 -4.99 -4.40
N LYS A 399 -23.86 -4.41 -3.41
CA LYS A 399 -24.58 -5.17 -2.39
C LYS A 399 -25.59 -6.15 -3.03
N LYS A 400 -26.41 -5.67 -3.97
CA LYS A 400 -27.38 -6.51 -4.67
C LYS A 400 -26.71 -7.67 -5.41
N ALA A 401 -25.63 -7.38 -6.13
CA ALA A 401 -24.88 -8.39 -6.88
C ALA A 401 -24.23 -9.44 -5.95
N ARG A 402 -23.68 -9.02 -4.80
CA ARG A 402 -23.15 -9.93 -3.77
C ARG A 402 -24.23 -10.84 -3.20
N LEU A 403 -25.40 -10.30 -2.87
CA LEU A 403 -26.53 -11.08 -2.37
C LEU A 403 -27.04 -12.10 -3.39
N GLU A 404 -27.01 -11.78 -4.68
CA GLU A 404 -27.45 -12.67 -5.76
C GLU A 404 -26.40 -13.74 -6.07
N LYS A 405 -25.11 -13.39 -6.13
CA LYS A 405 -24.06 -14.27 -6.68
C LYS A 405 -23.15 -14.88 -5.63
N GLU A 406 -22.76 -14.12 -4.60
CA GLU A 406 -21.79 -14.58 -3.59
C GLU A 406 -22.47 -15.25 -2.40
N LYS A 407 -23.61 -14.75 -1.96
CA LYS A 407 -24.35 -15.33 -0.84
C LYS A 407 -24.55 -16.85 -0.96
N PRO A 408 -24.99 -17.42 -2.12
CA PRO A 408 -25.11 -18.87 -2.26
C PRO A 408 -23.79 -19.63 -2.09
N ILE A 409 -22.66 -19.03 -2.52
CA ILE A 409 -21.33 -19.63 -2.37
C ILE A 409 -20.89 -19.58 -0.91
N VAL A 410 -21.14 -18.48 -0.21
CA VAL A 410 -20.88 -18.35 1.24
C VAL A 410 -21.70 -19.37 2.03
N GLU A 411 -22.98 -19.55 1.69
CA GLU A 411 -23.83 -20.58 2.30
C GLU A 411 -23.30 -22.00 2.02
N GLY A 412 -22.87 -22.26 0.79
CA GLY A 412 -22.19 -23.50 0.41
C GLY A 412 -20.91 -23.74 1.21
N PHE A 413 -20.06 -22.71 1.35
CA PHE A 413 -18.85 -22.75 2.18
C PHE A 413 -19.18 -23.07 3.64
N LEU A 414 -20.20 -22.41 4.23
CA LEU A 414 -20.59 -22.65 5.60
C LEU A 414 -21.15 -24.07 5.79
N SER A 415 -21.94 -24.58 4.83
CA SER A 415 -22.45 -25.94 4.84
C SER A 415 -21.33 -26.99 4.71
N TRP A 416 -20.30 -26.69 3.91
CA TRP A 416 -19.09 -27.50 3.84
C TRP A 416 -18.31 -27.42 5.16
N PHE A 417 -18.14 -26.23 5.71
CA PHE A 417 -17.42 -25.97 6.96
C PHE A 417 -18.01 -26.75 8.14
N ASP A 418 -19.34 -26.77 8.28
CA ASP A 418 -20.04 -27.47 9.36
C ASP A 418 -19.83 -28.98 9.37
N LYS A 419 -19.37 -29.55 8.26
CA LYS A 419 -19.04 -30.99 8.15
C LYS A 419 -17.59 -31.30 8.52
N GLN A 420 -16.77 -30.26 8.80
CA GLN A 420 -15.36 -30.48 9.08
C GLN A 420 -15.13 -30.91 10.53
N SER A 421 -14.43 -32.03 10.71
CA SER A 421 -14.02 -32.54 12.01
C SER A 421 -12.53 -32.94 11.99
N PRO A 422 -11.62 -31.95 11.96
CA PRO A 422 -10.19 -32.21 11.83
C PRO A 422 -9.61 -32.82 13.12
N VAL A 423 -8.49 -33.51 12.97
CA VAL A 423 -7.72 -34.02 14.11
C VAL A 423 -7.22 -32.84 14.95
N ARG A 424 -7.47 -32.90 16.24
CA ARG A 424 -7.09 -31.84 17.21
C ARG A 424 -5.59 -31.53 17.16
N GLY A 425 -5.24 -30.26 17.11
CA GLY A 425 -3.85 -29.77 17.02
C GLY A 425 -3.26 -29.80 15.60
N SER A 426 -3.99 -30.32 14.61
CA SER A 426 -3.57 -30.27 13.20
C SER A 426 -3.63 -28.84 12.64
N ARG A 427 -2.99 -28.61 11.48
CA ARG A 427 -3.10 -27.31 10.79
C ARG A 427 -4.53 -27.02 10.34
N MET A 428 -5.26 -28.05 9.92
CA MET A 428 -6.68 -27.91 9.57
C MET A 428 -7.54 -27.57 10.80
N ASP A 429 -7.23 -28.12 11.99
CA ASP A 429 -7.90 -27.75 13.24
C ASP A 429 -7.70 -26.27 13.59
N LYS A 430 -6.50 -25.72 13.35
CA LYS A 430 -6.24 -24.29 13.50
C LYS A 430 -7.06 -23.45 12.52
N ALA A 431 -7.17 -23.88 11.26
CA ALA A 431 -7.99 -23.20 10.26
C ALA A 431 -9.48 -23.23 10.65
N VAL A 432 -9.99 -24.39 11.05
CA VAL A 432 -11.38 -24.54 11.51
C VAL A 432 -11.66 -23.68 12.75
N THR A 433 -10.77 -23.69 13.74
CA THR A 433 -10.88 -22.83 14.92
C THR A 433 -10.87 -21.34 14.54
N TYR A 434 -9.99 -20.95 13.63
CA TYR A 434 -9.93 -19.56 13.13
C TYR A 434 -11.25 -19.13 12.48
N ILE A 435 -11.81 -19.95 11.61
CA ILE A 435 -13.09 -19.71 10.93
C ILE A 435 -14.25 -19.69 11.93
N GLN A 436 -14.30 -20.68 12.82
CA GLN A 436 -15.35 -20.79 13.86
C GLN A 436 -15.45 -19.52 14.72
N ASN A 437 -14.32 -18.99 15.15
CA ASN A 437 -14.28 -17.77 15.97
C ASN A 437 -14.78 -16.52 15.22
N ARG A 438 -14.97 -16.59 13.90
CA ARG A 438 -15.41 -15.48 13.03
C ARG A 438 -16.72 -15.74 12.32
N ARG A 439 -17.33 -16.89 12.59
CA ARG A 439 -18.56 -17.33 11.93
C ARG A 439 -19.66 -16.28 11.97
N SER A 440 -19.82 -15.57 13.08
CA SER A 440 -20.88 -14.59 13.29
C SER A 440 -20.79 -13.35 12.40
N TYR A 441 -19.61 -13.07 11.85
CA TYR A 441 -19.36 -11.88 11.00
C TYR A 441 -18.73 -12.17 9.64
N LEU A 442 -18.70 -13.46 9.23
CA LEU A 442 -18.27 -13.84 7.88
C LEU A 442 -19.17 -13.28 6.78
N THR A 443 -20.44 -13.17 7.06
CA THR A 443 -21.46 -12.69 6.10
C THR A 443 -21.71 -11.19 6.16
N THR A 444 -21.17 -10.50 7.16
CA THR A 444 -21.45 -9.07 7.40
C THR A 444 -21.11 -8.19 6.19
N TYR A 445 -20.09 -8.54 5.40
CA TYR A 445 -19.73 -7.76 4.20
C TYR A 445 -20.83 -7.74 3.13
N LEU A 446 -21.76 -8.68 3.16
CA LEU A 446 -22.92 -8.73 2.27
C LEU A 446 -23.98 -7.68 2.62
N GLU A 447 -23.91 -7.11 3.84
CA GLU A 447 -24.91 -6.13 4.30
C GLU A 447 -24.71 -4.76 3.66
N ASP A 448 -23.48 -4.43 3.22
CA ASP A 448 -23.14 -3.12 2.68
C ASP A 448 -22.08 -3.22 1.57
N GLY A 449 -22.35 -2.61 0.41
CA GLY A 449 -21.43 -2.61 -0.72
C GLY A 449 -20.11 -1.88 -0.49
N ARG A 450 -20.03 -1.02 0.54
CA ARG A 450 -18.78 -0.33 0.94
C ARG A 450 -17.79 -1.26 1.65
N CYS A 451 -18.26 -2.36 2.24
CA CYS A 451 -17.41 -3.31 2.93
C CYS A 451 -16.41 -3.94 1.97
N SER A 452 -15.14 -3.97 2.36
CA SER A 452 -14.10 -4.71 1.64
C SER A 452 -14.20 -6.21 1.93
N PHE A 453 -13.74 -7.03 0.98
CA PHE A 453 -13.67 -8.49 1.13
C PHE A 453 -12.42 -8.95 1.88
N SER A 454 -11.37 -8.11 1.87
CA SER A 454 -10.09 -8.38 2.54
C SER A 454 -9.53 -7.15 3.27
N ASN A 455 -8.63 -7.39 4.23
CA ASN A 455 -7.92 -6.34 4.97
C ASN A 455 -6.61 -5.89 4.28
N ASN A 456 -6.39 -6.27 3.02
CA ASN A 456 -5.14 -6.01 2.29
C ASN A 456 -4.76 -4.52 2.27
N LEU A 457 -5.75 -3.62 2.19
CA LEU A 457 -5.48 -2.17 2.21
C LEU A 457 -4.84 -1.71 3.52
N SER A 458 -5.23 -2.28 4.67
CA SER A 458 -4.59 -1.97 5.95
C SER A 458 -3.20 -2.59 6.04
N GLU A 459 -3.02 -3.82 5.55
CA GLU A 459 -1.71 -4.48 5.51
C GLU A 459 -0.72 -3.70 4.62
N ILE A 460 -1.17 -3.19 3.47
CA ILE A 460 -0.36 -2.32 2.60
C ILE A 460 -0.05 -1.00 3.31
N ALA A 461 -1.03 -0.39 4.00
CA ALA A 461 -0.85 0.88 4.68
C ALA A 461 0.08 0.78 5.90
N ILE A 462 0.10 -0.34 6.65
CA ILE A 462 1.00 -0.51 7.81
C ILE A 462 2.43 -0.92 7.41
N ARG A 463 2.61 -1.45 6.19
CA ARG A 463 3.90 -1.94 5.67
C ARG A 463 5.02 -0.89 5.68
N PRO A 464 4.83 0.40 5.30
CA PRO A 464 5.88 1.41 5.38
C PRO A 464 6.47 1.57 6.78
N PHE A 465 5.63 1.50 7.81
CA PHE A 465 6.09 1.51 9.20
C PHE A 465 6.92 0.27 9.53
N THR A 466 6.45 -0.93 9.17
CA THR A 466 7.16 -2.19 9.48
C THR A 466 8.50 -2.27 8.76
N VAL A 467 8.59 -1.79 7.51
CA VAL A 467 9.85 -1.69 6.76
C VAL A 467 10.79 -0.66 7.37
N GLY A 468 10.28 0.53 7.70
CA GLY A 468 11.04 1.59 8.35
C GLY A 468 11.64 1.13 9.68
N ARG A 469 10.83 0.41 10.49
CA ARG A 469 11.27 -0.15 11.78
C ARG A 469 12.48 -1.07 11.66
N LYS A 470 12.65 -1.84 10.59
CA LYS A 470 13.86 -2.64 10.36
C LYS A 470 15.13 -1.80 10.25
N ASN A 471 15.01 -0.53 9.87
CA ASN A 471 16.14 0.37 9.73
C ASN A 471 16.46 1.12 11.03
N TRP A 472 15.43 1.64 11.73
CA TRP A 472 15.62 2.43 12.96
C TRP A 472 15.41 1.62 14.25
N LEU A 473 14.86 0.41 14.20
CA LEU A 473 14.68 -0.63 15.22
C LEU A 473 13.71 -0.26 16.36
N PHE A 474 13.86 0.88 17.01
CA PHE A 474 13.11 1.30 18.18
C PHE A 474 12.86 2.82 18.17
N CYS A 475 11.90 3.26 18.97
CA CYS A 475 11.78 4.64 19.41
C CYS A 475 12.44 4.81 20.77
N ASP A 476 13.10 5.95 21.01
CA ASP A 476 13.78 6.21 22.29
C ASP A 476 12.77 6.52 23.40
N THR A 477 11.77 7.35 23.10
CA THR A 477 10.78 7.85 24.05
C THR A 477 9.35 7.71 23.52
N PRO A 478 8.32 7.75 24.39
CA PRO A 478 6.92 7.82 24.00
C PRO A 478 6.61 8.99 23.07
N ASN A 479 7.18 10.18 23.34
CA ASN A 479 6.99 11.37 22.50
C ASN A 479 7.55 11.13 21.09
N GLY A 480 8.70 10.45 20.96
CA GLY A 480 9.25 10.05 19.67
C GLY A 480 8.39 9.04 18.93
N ALA A 481 7.71 8.13 19.65
CA ALA A 481 6.76 7.17 19.07
C ALA A 481 5.48 7.86 18.62
N GLN A 482 4.93 8.79 19.43
CA GLN A 482 3.76 9.60 19.08
C GLN A 482 4.05 10.49 17.87
N ALA A 483 5.19 11.18 17.85
CA ALA A 483 5.62 11.98 16.69
C ALA A 483 5.76 11.12 15.43
N SER A 484 6.26 9.88 15.57
CA SER A 484 6.34 8.95 14.44
C SER A 484 4.96 8.59 13.91
N ALA A 485 3.96 8.35 14.78
CA ALA A 485 2.58 8.08 14.38
C ALA A 485 1.99 9.27 13.58
N VAL A 486 2.15 10.49 14.09
CA VAL A 486 1.63 11.71 13.45
C VAL A 486 2.31 11.94 12.09
N VAL A 487 3.65 11.81 12.01
CA VAL A 487 4.37 12.05 10.75
C VAL A 487 4.08 10.94 9.72
N TYR A 488 4.03 9.65 10.13
CA TYR A 488 3.59 8.58 9.21
C TYR A 488 2.18 8.83 8.69
N THR A 489 1.28 9.34 9.52
CA THR A 489 -0.07 9.75 9.07
C THR A 489 0.03 10.79 7.96
N MET A 490 0.77 11.90 8.14
CA MET A 490 0.91 12.92 7.10
C MET A 490 1.53 12.36 5.82
N VAL A 491 2.52 11.49 5.94
CA VAL A 491 3.20 10.83 4.82
C VAL A 491 2.25 9.94 4.02
N GLU A 492 1.54 9.05 4.70
CA GLU A 492 0.66 8.10 4.03
C GLU A 492 -0.63 8.76 3.52
N MET A 493 -1.11 9.81 4.19
CA MET A 493 -2.17 10.68 3.70
C MET A 493 -1.80 11.34 2.38
N ALA A 494 -0.59 11.92 2.29
CA ALA A 494 -0.10 12.53 1.06
C ALA A 494 0.02 11.50 -0.08
N LYS A 495 0.62 10.33 0.18
CA LYS A 495 0.76 9.25 -0.81
C LYS A 495 -0.59 8.76 -1.32
N ALA A 496 -1.50 8.45 -0.42
CA ALA A 496 -2.82 7.92 -0.75
C ALA A 496 -3.67 8.89 -1.59
N ASN A 497 -3.45 10.20 -1.42
CA ASN A 497 -4.12 11.26 -2.18
C ASN A 497 -3.31 11.76 -3.40
N GLY A 498 -2.22 11.06 -3.76
CA GLY A 498 -1.44 11.36 -4.97
C GLY A 498 -0.61 12.65 -4.90
N VAL A 499 -0.27 13.09 -3.69
CA VAL A 499 0.46 14.35 -3.45
C VAL A 499 1.93 14.06 -3.14
N ASN A 500 2.85 14.90 -3.66
CA ASN A 500 4.27 14.78 -3.35
C ASN A 500 4.51 15.01 -1.86
N VAL A 501 5.04 14.01 -1.17
CA VAL A 501 5.19 13.99 0.29
C VAL A 501 6.07 15.11 0.81
N TYR A 502 7.26 15.30 0.23
CA TYR A 502 8.20 16.34 0.69
C TYR A 502 7.59 17.74 0.59
N HIS A 503 6.99 18.05 -0.52
CA HIS A 503 6.35 19.35 -0.74
C HIS A 503 5.12 19.54 0.15
N TYR A 504 4.36 18.49 0.41
CA TYR A 504 3.21 18.56 1.31
C TYR A 504 3.63 18.80 2.77
N LEU A 505 4.63 18.06 3.27
CA LEU A 505 5.16 18.32 4.61
C LEU A 505 5.72 19.74 4.74
N THR A 506 6.46 20.23 3.73
CA THR A 506 6.95 21.61 3.69
C THR A 506 5.80 22.61 3.71
N TYR A 507 4.76 22.38 2.90
CA TYR A 507 3.58 23.23 2.83
C TYR A 507 2.87 23.35 4.18
N LEU A 508 2.64 22.24 4.88
CA LEU A 508 2.03 22.26 6.22
C LEU A 508 2.89 23.03 7.22
N LEU A 509 4.21 22.81 7.22
CA LEU A 509 5.14 23.53 8.10
C LEU A 509 5.22 25.03 7.80
N GLU A 510 4.92 25.47 6.58
CA GLU A 510 4.81 26.88 6.21
C GLU A 510 3.44 27.47 6.58
N LYS A 511 2.37 26.66 6.52
CA LYS A 511 1.01 27.11 6.87
C LYS A 511 0.73 27.11 8.36
N LEU A 512 1.54 26.38 9.15
CA LEU A 512 1.46 26.30 10.61
C LEU A 512 0.04 25.97 11.12
N PRO A 513 -0.57 24.83 10.70
CA PRO A 513 -1.86 24.42 11.23
C PRO A 513 -1.83 24.41 12.75
N ASN A 514 -2.91 24.81 13.39
CA ASN A 514 -2.98 24.89 14.84
C ASN A 514 -4.41 24.62 15.35
N ASP A 515 -4.55 24.40 16.64
CA ASP A 515 -5.77 24.08 17.35
C ASP A 515 -6.84 25.18 17.39
N LYS A 516 -6.50 26.40 16.92
CA LYS A 516 -7.45 27.51 16.79
C LYS A 516 -8.13 27.56 15.43
N MET A 517 -7.63 26.81 14.46
CA MET A 517 -8.23 26.69 13.13
C MET A 517 -9.52 25.88 13.19
N SER A 518 -10.54 26.34 12.49
CA SER A 518 -11.78 25.57 12.31
C SER A 518 -11.58 24.37 11.39
N ASP A 519 -12.52 23.42 11.40
CA ASP A 519 -12.47 22.27 10.51
C ASP A 519 -12.51 22.67 9.03
N GLU A 520 -13.19 23.77 8.67
CA GLU A 520 -13.21 24.33 7.32
C GLU A 520 -11.84 24.87 6.91
N GLU A 521 -11.12 25.51 7.83
CA GLU A 521 -9.76 26.01 7.57
C GLU A 521 -8.76 24.85 7.44
N LEU A 522 -8.87 23.82 8.27
CA LEU A 522 -8.05 22.60 8.18
C LEU A 522 -8.35 21.79 6.92
N GLU A 523 -9.62 21.77 6.45
CA GLU A 523 -10.00 21.14 5.17
C GLU A 523 -9.27 21.77 3.98
N LEU A 524 -9.03 23.09 4.01
CA LEU A 524 -8.27 23.77 2.96
C LEU A 524 -6.79 23.35 2.91
N LEU A 525 -6.28 22.71 3.95
CA LEU A 525 -4.92 22.19 4.03
C LEU A 525 -4.83 20.67 3.77
N ALA A 526 -5.97 20.00 3.63
CA ALA A 526 -6.03 18.56 3.44
C ALA A 526 -5.42 18.12 2.10
N PRO A 527 -4.77 16.93 2.02
CA PRO A 527 -4.07 16.49 0.80
C PRO A 527 -5.00 16.13 -0.36
N TRP A 528 -6.29 15.97 -0.11
CA TRP A 528 -7.30 15.78 -1.14
C TRP A 528 -7.86 17.08 -1.71
N ASN A 529 -7.60 18.24 -1.07
CA ASN A 529 -8.06 19.54 -1.54
C ASN A 529 -7.37 19.90 -2.87
N GLU A 530 -8.15 20.29 -3.87
CA GLU A 530 -7.63 20.53 -5.22
C GLU A 530 -6.65 21.73 -5.26
N ASN A 531 -6.84 22.75 -4.42
CA ASN A 531 -5.90 23.87 -4.32
C ASN A 531 -4.55 23.43 -3.76
N VAL A 532 -4.55 22.51 -2.78
CA VAL A 532 -3.33 21.91 -2.23
C VAL A 532 -2.62 21.10 -3.30
N LYS A 533 -3.34 20.23 -4.03
CA LYS A 533 -2.78 19.44 -5.13
C LYS A 533 -2.13 20.33 -6.20
N ALA A 534 -2.82 21.39 -6.60
CA ALA A 534 -2.32 22.36 -7.58
C ALA A 534 -1.05 23.06 -7.09
N GLU A 535 -1.04 23.55 -5.84
CA GLU A 535 0.11 24.23 -5.23
C GLU A 535 1.31 23.27 -5.11
N ILE A 536 1.10 22.05 -4.62
CA ILE A 536 2.18 21.06 -4.49
C ILE A 536 2.76 20.69 -5.85
N LYS A 537 1.92 20.54 -6.88
CA LYS A 537 2.36 20.30 -8.26
C LYS A 537 3.19 21.47 -8.80
N ARG A 538 2.78 22.71 -8.52
CA ARG A 538 3.53 23.91 -8.89
C ARG A 538 4.91 23.94 -8.23
N ARG A 539 5.00 23.62 -6.93
CA ARG A 539 6.27 23.54 -6.19
C ARG A 539 7.21 22.49 -6.76
N ALA A 540 6.71 21.30 -7.04
CA ALA A 540 7.49 20.22 -7.63
C ALA A 540 8.07 20.63 -9.00
N ASN A 541 7.30 21.30 -9.85
CA ASN A 541 7.74 21.80 -11.15
C ASN A 541 8.73 22.97 -10.99
N GLY A 542 8.51 23.89 -10.04
CA GLY A 542 9.38 25.04 -9.79
C GLY A 542 10.76 24.66 -9.25
N GLN A 543 10.88 23.62 -8.44
CA GLN A 543 12.17 23.10 -8.01
C GLN A 543 13.00 22.59 -9.21
N ASN A 544 12.36 21.89 -10.14
CA ASN A 544 13.04 21.40 -11.34
C ASN A 544 13.58 22.56 -12.21
N GLN A 545 12.89 23.73 -12.25
CA GLN A 545 13.36 24.91 -12.99
C GLN A 545 14.48 25.68 -12.28
N SER A 546 14.48 25.77 -10.95
CA SER A 546 15.52 26.49 -10.20
C SER A 546 16.90 25.84 -10.31
N TYR A 547 16.98 24.51 -10.52
CA TYR A 547 18.23 23.81 -10.75
C TYR A 547 18.85 24.14 -12.14
N VAL A 548 18.05 24.49 -13.12
CA VAL A 548 18.53 24.89 -14.47
C VAL A 548 19.23 26.26 -14.41
N ASN A 549 18.66 27.19 -13.65
CA ASN A 549 19.17 28.57 -13.55
C ASN A 549 20.45 28.69 -12.71
N CYS A 550 20.75 27.73 -11.83
CA CYS A 550 21.97 27.76 -11.02
C CYS A 550 23.25 27.32 -11.77
N GLN A 551 23.14 26.75 -12.98
CA GLN A 551 24.28 26.31 -13.78
C GLN A 551 24.70 27.30 -14.87
N GLY A 552 23.95 28.38 -15.06
CA GLY A 552 24.17 29.35 -16.13
C GLY A 552 24.97 30.62 -15.79
N ALA A 553 25.47 30.76 -14.56
CA ALA A 553 26.37 31.87 -14.24
C ALA A 553 27.84 31.43 -14.42
N PRO A 554 28.61 31.98 -15.34
CA PRO A 554 30.03 31.77 -15.40
C PRO A 554 30.66 32.26 -14.08
N ALA A 555 31.55 31.46 -13.50
CA ALA A 555 32.38 31.89 -12.39
C ALA A 555 33.08 33.20 -12.80
N ALA A 556 32.71 34.31 -12.15
CA ALA A 556 33.49 35.53 -12.25
C ALA A 556 34.82 35.23 -11.60
N GLU A 557 35.87 35.15 -12.37
CA GLU A 557 37.24 35.21 -11.95
C GLU A 557 37.45 36.51 -11.12
N LYS A 558 37.85 36.37 -9.89
CA LYS A 558 38.61 37.32 -9.14
C LYS A 558 39.62 36.57 -8.26
#